data_e49b6a4fe67a33b2b89ae1e036ee6698
#
_entry.id   e49b6a4fe67a33b2b89ae1e036ee6698
#
_cell.length_a   1.000
_cell.length_b   1.000
_cell.length_c   1.000
_cell.angle_alpha   90.00
_cell.angle_beta   90.00
_cell.angle_gamma   90.00
#
_symmetry.space_group_name_H-M   'P 1'
#
loop_
_entity.id
_entity.type
_entity.pdbx_description
1 polymer ?
#
loop_
_entity_poly.entity_id
_entity_poly.type
_entity_poly.pdbx_seq_one_letter_code
_entity_poly.pdbx_strand_id
1 'polypeptide(L)'
;MRNFGNIFNGHTSIDNLIDTQVVIYNIAELSGKRSEIFDAQLFNALSLCWANAVKTGSRMKRLYEEKQIAFADVRHFLLLIDESHKTINALKPYAVEQVLRYAREGRKFFAGIGLASQSIRDYVPDGVNSDAADKIKRLFELCQYKFILMQDSNSLKVIREIFTEQFTEAEIAMIPRLERGQCILAINGDKNVTLQVEVTDEELRMFKGGV
;
A
#
# COMPACT_ATOMS: atom_id res chain seq x y z
N MET A 1 13.78 27.81 -0.11
CA MET A 1 14.89 27.02 -0.68
C MET A 1 16.18 27.04 0.12
N ARG A 2 16.51 28.12 0.84
CA ARG A 2 17.79 28.19 1.59
C ARG A 2 17.98 27.16 2.72
N ASN A 3 16.93 26.62 3.30
CA ASN A 3 17.02 25.74 4.48
C ASN A 3 17.29 24.25 4.17
N PHE A 4 17.16 23.80 2.92
CA PHE A 4 17.29 22.39 2.53
C PHE A 4 18.26 22.18 1.36
N GLY A 5 19.10 23.19 1.03
CA GLY A 5 20.03 23.14 -0.10
C GLY A 5 20.97 21.96 -0.06
N ASN A 6 21.42 21.54 1.11
CA ASN A 6 22.30 20.39 1.27
C ASN A 6 21.65 19.03 0.97
N ILE A 7 20.30 18.98 0.91
CA ILE A 7 19.56 17.74 0.67
C ILE A 7 19.05 17.69 -0.77
N PHE A 8 18.61 18.84 -1.33
CA PHE A 8 17.93 18.90 -2.63
C PHE A 8 18.73 19.59 -3.73
N ASN A 9 19.96 20.05 -3.45
CA ASN A 9 20.76 20.81 -4.41
C ASN A 9 21.79 19.95 -5.18
N GLY A 10 21.65 18.63 -5.15
CA GLY A 10 22.49 17.69 -5.88
C GLY A 10 21.85 17.23 -7.19
N HIS A 11 22.65 16.70 -8.08
CA HIS A 11 22.16 15.95 -9.23
C HIS A 11 21.58 14.61 -8.76
N THR A 12 20.60 14.09 -9.51
CA THR A 12 20.06 12.74 -9.28
C THR A 12 21.21 11.73 -9.45
N SER A 13 21.52 11.03 -8.37
CA SER A 13 22.59 10.02 -8.33
C SER A 13 22.08 8.59 -8.56
N ILE A 14 20.77 8.43 -8.74
CA ILE A 14 20.14 7.13 -8.96
C ILE A 14 19.92 6.97 -10.48
N ASP A 15 20.50 5.90 -11.02
CA ASP A 15 20.27 5.51 -12.41
C ASP A 15 18.80 5.13 -12.66
N ASN A 16 18.45 5.04 -13.94
CA ASN A 16 17.12 4.66 -14.36
C ASN A 16 16.82 3.20 -13.94
N LEU A 17 15.98 3.01 -12.94
CA LEU A 17 15.65 1.71 -12.34
C LEU A 17 14.61 0.90 -13.15
N ILE A 18 14.27 1.30 -14.37
CA ILE A 18 13.20 0.68 -15.17
C ILE A 18 13.44 -0.79 -15.47
N ASP A 19 14.71 -1.16 -15.69
CA ASP A 19 15.08 -2.54 -16.00
C ASP A 19 15.45 -3.35 -14.75
N THR A 20 15.39 -2.74 -13.57
CA THR A 20 15.64 -3.42 -12.30
C THR A 20 14.38 -4.15 -11.85
N GLN A 21 14.51 -5.47 -11.63
CA GLN A 21 13.35 -6.32 -11.28
C GLN A 21 12.80 -6.03 -9.88
N VAL A 22 13.67 -5.76 -8.91
CA VAL A 22 13.30 -5.46 -7.52
C VAL A 22 14.05 -4.21 -7.05
N VAL A 23 13.31 -3.23 -6.56
CA VAL A 23 13.85 -1.99 -6.00
C VAL A 23 13.29 -1.80 -4.60
N ILE A 24 14.16 -1.56 -3.63
CA ILE A 24 13.78 -1.32 -2.24
C ILE A 24 14.15 0.11 -1.87
N TYR A 25 13.14 0.90 -1.49
CA TYR A 25 13.33 2.23 -0.93
C TYR A 25 13.34 2.13 0.61
N ASN A 26 14.52 2.17 1.22
CA ASN A 26 14.62 2.26 2.67
C ASN A 26 14.38 3.70 3.12
N ILE A 27 13.23 3.96 3.72
CA ILE A 27 12.84 5.28 4.22
C ILE A 27 13.02 5.42 5.75
N ALA A 28 13.57 4.42 6.42
CA ALA A 28 13.71 4.41 7.87
C ALA A 28 14.52 5.62 8.40
N GLU A 29 15.61 5.96 7.72
CA GLU A 29 16.45 7.12 8.10
C GLU A 29 15.74 8.47 7.87
N LEU A 30 14.75 8.52 7.00
CA LEU A 30 13.95 9.72 6.76
C LEU A 30 12.97 10.00 7.90
N SER A 31 12.54 8.97 8.63
CA SER A 31 11.58 9.12 9.73
C SER A 31 12.11 9.98 10.89
N GLY A 32 13.45 10.04 11.05
CA GLY A 32 14.11 10.92 12.03
C GLY A 32 14.39 12.34 11.53
N LYS A 33 14.05 12.68 10.29
CA LYS A 33 14.22 14.01 9.72
C LYS A 33 12.96 14.86 9.91
N ARG A 34 13.06 16.15 9.57
CA ARG A 34 11.90 17.05 9.56
C ARG A 34 10.85 16.53 8.60
N SER A 35 9.58 16.71 8.97
CA SER A 35 8.44 16.18 8.20
C SER A 35 8.45 16.64 6.73
N GLU A 36 8.85 17.88 6.49
CA GLU A 36 8.89 18.44 5.12
C GLU A 36 9.91 17.72 4.22
N ILE A 37 11.02 17.23 4.80
CA ILE A 37 12.04 16.45 4.08
C ILE A 37 11.47 15.06 3.78
N PHE A 38 10.88 14.43 4.79
CA PHE A 38 10.25 13.13 4.64
C PHE A 38 9.19 13.18 3.52
N ASP A 39 8.28 14.16 3.61
CA ASP A 39 7.17 14.32 2.67
C ASP A 39 7.64 14.59 1.25
N ALA A 40 8.67 15.42 1.06
CA ALA A 40 9.23 15.69 -0.26
C ALA A 40 9.89 14.43 -0.88
N GLN A 41 10.64 13.65 -0.09
CA GLN A 41 11.27 12.43 -0.58
C GLN A 41 10.25 11.34 -0.86
N LEU A 42 9.23 11.20 -0.01
CA LEU A 42 8.13 10.29 -0.24
C LEU A 42 7.38 10.63 -1.54
N PHE A 43 7.07 11.91 -1.75
CA PHE A 43 6.43 12.38 -2.97
C PHE A 43 7.25 12.02 -4.21
N ASN A 44 8.57 12.23 -4.16
CA ASN A 44 9.48 11.88 -5.24
C ASN A 44 9.49 10.37 -5.50
N ALA A 45 9.59 9.55 -4.46
CA ALA A 45 9.59 8.08 -4.57
C ALA A 45 8.29 7.57 -5.19
N LEU A 46 7.13 8.01 -4.69
CA LEU A 46 5.83 7.62 -5.25
C LEU A 46 5.65 8.08 -6.70
N SER A 47 6.12 9.29 -7.03
CA SER A 47 6.07 9.82 -8.40
C SER A 47 6.96 9.01 -9.34
N LEU A 48 8.14 8.59 -8.89
CA LEU A 48 9.05 7.74 -9.67
C LEU A 48 8.46 6.34 -9.89
N CYS A 49 7.89 5.74 -8.84
CA CYS A 49 7.19 4.47 -8.96
C CYS A 49 6.04 4.55 -9.98
N TRP A 50 5.24 5.63 -9.92
CA TRP A 50 4.18 5.84 -10.89
C TRP A 50 4.71 5.98 -12.33
N ALA A 51 5.73 6.80 -12.53
CA ALA A 51 6.33 6.99 -13.87
C ALA A 51 6.87 5.66 -14.44
N ASN A 52 7.53 4.84 -13.61
CA ASN A 52 8.02 3.54 -14.00
C ASN A 52 6.88 2.55 -14.33
N ALA A 53 5.82 2.54 -13.52
CA ALA A 53 4.63 1.73 -13.77
C ALA A 53 3.98 2.07 -15.12
N VAL A 54 3.77 3.36 -15.38
CA VAL A 54 3.19 3.86 -16.64
C VAL A 54 4.07 3.50 -17.83
N LYS A 55 5.38 3.75 -17.75
CA LYS A 55 6.33 3.47 -18.84
C LYS A 55 6.37 1.98 -19.17
N THR A 56 6.54 1.13 -18.15
CA THR A 56 6.58 -0.32 -18.32
C THR A 56 5.26 -0.85 -18.83
N GLY A 57 4.16 -0.45 -18.21
CA GLY A 57 2.81 -0.90 -18.55
C GLY A 57 2.37 -0.48 -19.95
N SER A 58 2.68 0.75 -20.37
CA SER A 58 2.39 1.21 -21.74
C SER A 58 3.14 0.38 -22.79
N ARG A 59 4.42 0.04 -22.51
CA ARG A 59 5.20 -0.85 -23.39
C ARG A 59 4.59 -2.24 -23.45
N MET A 60 4.26 -2.84 -22.30
CA MET A 60 3.67 -4.17 -22.23
C MET A 60 2.31 -4.22 -22.93
N LYS A 61 1.48 -3.20 -22.70
CA LYS A 61 0.16 -3.08 -23.34
C LYS A 61 0.29 -3.10 -24.86
N ARG A 62 1.19 -2.30 -25.43
CA ARG A 62 1.43 -2.27 -26.88
C ARG A 62 1.84 -3.64 -27.39
N LEU A 63 2.85 -4.29 -26.76
CA LEU A 63 3.31 -5.62 -27.19
C LEU A 63 2.20 -6.67 -27.14
N TYR A 64 1.34 -6.62 -26.12
CA TYR A 64 0.21 -7.52 -26.00
C TYR A 64 -0.87 -7.26 -27.04
N GLU A 65 -1.26 -5.99 -27.26
CA GLU A 65 -2.24 -5.61 -28.27
C GLU A 65 -1.80 -5.94 -29.70
N GLU A 66 -0.48 -5.78 -30.00
CA GLU A 66 0.15 -6.17 -31.26
C GLU A 66 0.40 -7.69 -31.36
N LYS A 67 -0.02 -8.49 -30.37
CA LYS A 67 0.15 -9.96 -30.31
C LYS A 67 1.63 -10.42 -30.38
N GLN A 68 2.56 -9.57 -29.96
CA GLN A 68 3.99 -9.89 -29.90
C GLN A 68 4.36 -10.70 -28.65
N ILE A 69 3.53 -10.65 -27.60
CA ILE A 69 3.68 -11.43 -26.37
C ILE A 69 2.34 -12.01 -25.94
N ALA A 70 2.36 -13.15 -25.23
CA ALA A 70 1.17 -13.69 -24.56
C ALA A 70 0.90 -12.95 -23.26
N PHE A 71 -0.32 -13.06 -22.70
CA PHE A 71 -0.65 -12.42 -21.42
C PHE A 71 0.24 -12.91 -20.26
N ALA A 72 0.65 -14.17 -20.29
CA ALA A 72 1.55 -14.74 -19.30
C ALA A 72 2.96 -14.10 -19.31
N ASP A 73 3.36 -13.47 -20.42
CA ASP A 73 4.65 -12.81 -20.58
C ASP A 73 4.60 -11.32 -20.24
N VAL A 74 3.42 -10.81 -19.91
CA VAL A 74 3.26 -9.40 -19.52
C VAL A 74 3.96 -9.16 -18.19
N ARG A 75 4.89 -8.21 -18.18
CA ARG A 75 5.52 -7.75 -16.93
C ARG A 75 4.55 -6.87 -16.15
N HIS A 76 4.24 -7.30 -14.95
CA HIS A 76 3.43 -6.55 -14.01
C HIS A 76 4.32 -5.69 -13.12
N PHE A 77 3.82 -4.51 -12.75
CA PHE A 77 4.47 -3.67 -11.76
C PHE A 77 3.71 -3.80 -10.43
N LEU A 78 4.42 -4.06 -9.34
CA LEU A 78 3.82 -4.13 -8.01
C LEU A 78 4.54 -3.16 -7.07
N LEU A 79 3.79 -2.23 -6.50
CA LEU A 79 4.25 -1.34 -5.44
C LEU A 79 3.77 -1.89 -4.09
N LEU A 80 4.70 -2.30 -3.24
CA LEU A 80 4.41 -2.73 -1.87
C LEU A 80 4.87 -1.64 -0.90
N ILE A 81 3.98 -1.21 -0.01
CA ILE A 81 4.28 -0.21 1.02
C ILE A 81 4.03 -0.85 2.38
N ASP A 82 5.13 -1.18 3.06
CA ASP A 82 5.08 -1.65 4.44
C ASP A 82 4.94 -0.47 5.40
N GLU A 83 4.32 -0.70 6.55
CA GLU A 83 3.98 0.35 7.53
C GLU A 83 3.33 1.57 6.85
N SER A 84 2.44 1.31 5.91
CA SER A 84 1.92 2.30 4.97
C SER A 84 1.19 3.46 5.65
N HIS A 85 0.69 3.30 6.88
CA HIS A 85 0.12 4.38 7.69
C HIS A 85 1.11 5.51 7.99
N LYS A 86 2.43 5.22 8.01
CA LYS A 86 3.47 6.26 8.19
C LYS A 86 3.58 7.17 6.98
N THR A 87 3.25 6.65 5.82
CA THR A 87 3.35 7.35 4.54
C THR A 87 2.01 7.84 4.01
N ILE A 88 0.95 7.09 4.26
CA ILE A 88 -0.40 7.31 3.74
C ILE A 88 -1.36 7.32 4.91
N ASN A 89 -1.78 8.50 5.34
CA ASN A 89 -2.80 8.68 6.36
C ASN A 89 -3.57 9.98 6.14
N ALA A 90 -4.63 10.18 6.87
CA ALA A 90 -5.52 11.32 6.71
C ALA A 90 -4.85 12.70 6.95
N LEU A 91 -3.68 12.74 7.63
CA LEU A 91 -2.89 13.96 7.82
C LEU A 91 -1.96 14.27 6.62
N LYS A 92 -1.85 13.35 5.65
CA LYS A 92 -1.00 13.48 4.46
C LYS A 92 -1.81 13.39 3.16
N PRO A 93 -2.71 14.37 2.89
CA PRO A 93 -3.66 14.30 1.77
C PRO A 93 -2.98 14.15 0.40
N TYR A 94 -1.78 14.72 0.22
CA TYR A 94 -1.01 14.59 -1.02
C TYR A 94 -0.60 13.14 -1.31
N ALA A 95 -0.19 12.39 -0.28
CA ALA A 95 0.21 10.99 -0.44
C ALA A 95 -1.02 10.10 -0.70
N VAL A 96 -2.12 10.37 -0.01
CA VAL A 96 -3.41 9.70 -0.25
C VAL A 96 -3.87 9.90 -1.69
N GLU A 97 -3.81 11.13 -2.22
CA GLU A 97 -4.21 11.43 -3.61
C GLU A 97 -3.34 10.69 -4.63
N GLN A 98 -2.01 10.63 -4.42
CA GLN A 98 -1.13 9.88 -5.32
C GLN A 98 -1.45 8.38 -5.33
N VAL A 99 -1.68 7.80 -4.16
CA VAL A 99 -1.99 6.37 -4.04
C VAL A 99 -3.39 6.06 -4.56
N LEU A 100 -4.36 6.94 -4.33
CA LEU A 100 -5.70 6.84 -4.94
C LEU A 100 -5.62 6.85 -6.47
N ARG A 101 -4.81 7.73 -7.04
CA ARG A 101 -4.56 7.76 -8.48
C ARG A 101 -3.95 6.44 -8.96
N TYR A 102 -2.93 5.96 -8.24
CA TYR A 102 -2.29 4.68 -8.55
C TYR A 102 -3.29 3.52 -8.53
N ALA A 103 -4.11 3.44 -7.48
CA ALA A 103 -5.12 2.39 -7.33
C ALA A 103 -6.20 2.42 -8.44
N ARG A 104 -6.61 3.62 -8.87
CA ARG A 104 -7.61 3.79 -9.95
C ARG A 104 -7.07 3.49 -11.34
N GLU A 105 -5.86 3.94 -11.63
CA GLU A 105 -5.31 3.94 -12.98
C GLU A 105 -4.34 2.78 -13.23
N GLY A 106 -3.74 2.21 -12.18
CA GLY A 106 -2.71 1.18 -12.27
C GLY A 106 -3.10 -0.02 -13.12
N ARG A 107 -4.36 -0.44 -13.04
CA ARG A 107 -4.88 -1.56 -13.87
C ARG A 107 -4.66 -1.35 -15.38
N LYS A 108 -4.71 -0.11 -15.87
CA LYS A 108 -4.47 0.21 -17.28
C LYS A 108 -3.03 -0.07 -17.71
N PHE A 109 -2.12 -0.16 -16.75
CA PHE A 109 -0.68 -0.32 -16.92
C PHE A 109 -0.15 -1.63 -16.31
N PHE A 110 -1.03 -2.61 -16.08
CA PHE A 110 -0.67 -3.86 -15.40
C PHE A 110 0.06 -3.62 -14.07
N ALA A 111 -0.35 -2.58 -13.36
CA ALA A 111 0.23 -2.21 -12.08
C ALA A 111 -0.74 -2.47 -10.92
N GLY A 112 -0.21 -3.04 -9.86
CA GLY A 112 -0.89 -3.29 -8.59
C GLY A 112 -0.22 -2.55 -7.44
N ILE A 113 -0.96 -2.39 -6.34
CA ILE A 113 -0.46 -1.82 -5.09
C ILE A 113 -0.87 -2.72 -3.93
N GLY A 114 0.05 -2.95 -3.01
CA GLY A 114 -0.17 -3.60 -1.74
C GLY A 114 0.20 -2.67 -0.59
N LEU A 115 -0.68 -2.56 0.39
CA LEU A 115 -0.50 -1.74 1.57
C LEU A 115 -0.53 -2.66 2.80
N ALA A 116 0.50 -2.59 3.65
CA ALA A 116 0.54 -3.29 4.91
C ALA A 116 0.62 -2.30 6.07
N SER A 117 -0.06 -2.61 7.17
CA SER A 117 -0.02 -1.81 8.40
C SER A 117 -0.41 -2.67 9.59
N GLN A 118 0.12 -2.33 10.76
CA GLN A 118 -0.18 -3.03 12.01
C GLN A 118 -1.56 -2.65 12.55
N SER A 119 -2.01 -1.41 12.34
CA SER A 119 -3.31 -0.94 12.85
C SER A 119 -4.04 -0.08 11.82
N ILE A 120 -5.33 -0.35 11.69
CA ILE A 120 -6.23 0.46 10.84
C ILE A 120 -6.44 1.87 11.40
N ARG A 121 -6.35 2.05 12.72
CA ARG A 121 -6.53 3.35 13.37
C ARG A 121 -5.48 4.37 12.96
N ASP A 122 -4.28 3.93 12.61
CA ASP A 122 -3.17 4.80 12.27
C ASP A 122 -3.36 5.52 10.93
N TYR A 123 -4.27 5.02 10.09
CA TYR A 123 -4.67 5.72 8.86
C TYR A 123 -5.61 6.91 9.10
N VAL A 124 -6.42 6.84 10.18
CA VAL A 124 -7.39 7.89 10.53
C VAL A 124 -7.22 8.22 12.00
N PRO A 125 -6.20 9.04 12.36
CA PRO A 125 -5.98 9.50 13.72
C PRO A 125 -7.18 10.30 14.25
N ASP A 126 -7.35 10.30 15.57
CA ASP A 126 -8.40 11.06 16.24
C ASP A 126 -8.32 12.56 15.89
N GLY A 127 -9.47 13.20 15.71
CA GLY A 127 -9.57 14.63 15.42
C GLY A 127 -9.37 15.02 13.95
N VAL A 128 -9.25 14.04 13.04
CA VAL A 128 -9.22 14.27 11.60
C VAL A 128 -10.59 14.70 11.09
N ASN A 129 -10.63 15.62 10.13
CA ASN A 129 -11.87 16.05 9.50
C ASN A 129 -12.48 14.93 8.63
N SER A 130 -13.79 15.01 8.39
CA SER A 130 -14.53 14.00 7.62
C SER A 130 -13.98 13.80 6.21
N ASP A 131 -13.60 14.86 5.51
CA ASP A 131 -13.12 14.78 4.12
C ASP A 131 -11.82 13.97 3.99
N ALA A 132 -10.91 14.11 4.96
CA ALA A 132 -9.68 13.35 4.98
C ALA A 132 -9.93 11.86 5.32
N ALA A 133 -10.84 11.59 6.25
CA ALA A 133 -11.27 10.23 6.58
C ALA A 133 -11.95 9.56 5.38
N ASP A 134 -12.82 10.28 4.65
CA ASP A 134 -13.48 9.79 3.44
C ASP A 134 -12.50 9.43 2.31
N LYS A 135 -11.40 10.16 2.17
CA LYS A 135 -10.36 9.79 1.21
C LYS A 135 -9.68 8.48 1.55
N ILE A 136 -9.40 8.23 2.82
CA ILE A 136 -8.87 6.95 3.30
C ILE A 136 -9.89 5.82 3.05
N LYS A 137 -11.17 6.05 3.36
CA LYS A 137 -12.23 5.08 3.07
C LYS A 137 -12.28 4.71 1.59
N ARG A 138 -12.25 5.69 0.69
CA ARG A 138 -12.20 5.46 -0.77
C ARG A 138 -10.97 4.67 -1.20
N LEU A 139 -9.81 4.87 -0.54
CA LEU A 139 -8.62 4.08 -0.83
C LEU A 139 -8.84 2.60 -0.51
N PHE A 140 -9.42 2.29 0.64
CA PHE A 140 -9.73 0.92 1.01
C PHE A 140 -10.84 0.29 0.15
N GLU A 141 -11.82 1.08 -0.30
CA GLU A 141 -12.84 0.63 -1.25
C GLU A 141 -12.25 0.20 -2.61
N LEU A 142 -11.14 0.82 -3.03
CA LEU A 142 -10.43 0.43 -4.25
C LEU A 142 -9.58 -0.82 -4.10
N CYS A 143 -9.24 -1.23 -2.87
CA CYS A 143 -8.51 -2.47 -2.62
C CYS A 143 -9.43 -3.67 -2.86
N GLN A 144 -9.10 -4.50 -3.87
CA GLN A 144 -9.88 -5.69 -4.23
C GLN A 144 -9.82 -6.75 -3.13
N TYR A 145 -8.68 -6.92 -2.50
CA TYR A 145 -8.42 -7.90 -1.45
C TYR A 145 -7.99 -7.21 -0.17
N LYS A 146 -8.58 -7.60 0.95
CA LYS A 146 -8.25 -7.07 2.26
C LYS A 146 -8.02 -8.24 3.22
N PHE A 147 -6.80 -8.36 3.70
CA PHE A 147 -6.41 -9.36 4.69
C PHE A 147 -6.48 -8.71 6.08
N ILE A 148 -7.50 -9.05 6.84
CA ILE A 148 -7.67 -8.55 8.20
C ILE A 148 -7.15 -9.61 9.17
N LEU A 149 -5.99 -9.32 9.77
CA LEU A 149 -5.42 -10.11 10.85
C LEU A 149 -6.00 -9.63 12.20
N MET A 150 -5.59 -10.27 13.29
CA MET A 150 -6.00 -9.90 14.63
C MET A 150 -5.77 -8.40 14.89
N GLN A 151 -6.80 -7.74 15.37
CA GLN A 151 -6.79 -6.35 15.79
C GLN A 151 -7.34 -6.24 17.20
N ASP A 152 -6.87 -5.25 17.95
CA ASP A 152 -7.44 -4.97 19.27
C ASP A 152 -8.89 -4.48 19.20
N SER A 153 -9.61 -4.61 20.30
CA SER A 153 -11.04 -4.25 20.37
C SER A 153 -11.28 -2.74 20.13
N ASN A 154 -10.29 -1.88 20.37
CA ASN A 154 -10.43 -0.44 20.12
C ASN A 154 -10.44 -0.12 18.62
N SER A 155 -9.84 -0.98 17.80
CA SER A 155 -9.81 -0.83 16.33
C SER A 155 -11.16 -1.16 15.68
N LEU A 156 -12.04 -1.89 16.35
CA LEU A 156 -13.31 -2.37 15.76
C LEU A 156 -14.24 -1.23 15.35
N LYS A 157 -14.23 -0.12 16.09
CA LYS A 157 -15.01 1.06 15.70
C LYS A 157 -14.57 1.61 14.35
N VAL A 158 -13.26 1.77 14.16
CA VAL A 158 -12.68 2.28 12.91
C VAL A 158 -12.90 1.29 11.77
N ILE A 159 -12.83 -0.02 12.02
CA ILE A 159 -13.15 -1.06 11.03
C ILE A 159 -14.59 -0.92 10.54
N ARG A 160 -15.58 -0.74 11.43
CA ARG A 160 -16.98 -0.51 11.05
C ARG A 160 -17.16 0.77 10.21
N GLU A 161 -16.47 1.84 10.58
CA GLU A 161 -16.57 3.13 9.88
C GLU A 161 -15.94 3.09 8.48
N ILE A 162 -14.79 2.42 8.35
CA ILE A 162 -14.06 2.34 7.07
C ILE A 162 -14.68 1.30 6.13
N PHE A 163 -15.00 0.12 6.65
CA PHE A 163 -15.49 -1.01 5.84
C PHE A 163 -17.01 -1.20 5.99
N THR A 164 -17.76 -0.13 5.90
CA THR A 164 -19.21 -0.14 5.97
C THR A 164 -19.79 -1.24 5.06
N GLU A 165 -20.61 -2.13 5.62
CA GLU A 165 -21.28 -3.23 4.92
C GLU A 165 -20.36 -4.36 4.37
N GLN A 166 -19.06 -4.25 4.52
CA GLN A 166 -18.11 -5.29 4.05
C GLN A 166 -18.09 -6.50 4.99
N PHE A 167 -18.27 -6.27 6.30
CA PHE A 167 -18.20 -7.30 7.33
C PHE A 167 -19.52 -7.41 8.09
N THR A 168 -19.92 -8.63 8.39
CA THR A 168 -21.01 -8.90 9.35
C THR A 168 -20.55 -8.62 10.78
N GLU A 169 -21.51 -8.40 11.70
CA GLU A 169 -21.18 -8.22 13.12
C GLU A 169 -20.50 -9.45 13.73
N ALA A 170 -20.80 -10.65 13.23
CA ALA A 170 -20.13 -11.89 13.66
C ALA A 170 -18.65 -11.91 13.24
N GLU A 171 -18.34 -11.51 12.02
CA GLU A 171 -16.96 -11.40 11.53
C GLU A 171 -16.19 -10.33 12.30
N ILE A 172 -16.79 -9.17 12.55
CA ILE A 172 -16.16 -8.10 13.34
C ILE A 172 -15.86 -8.59 14.76
N ALA A 173 -16.79 -9.30 15.40
CA ALA A 173 -16.59 -9.86 16.74
C ALA A 173 -15.51 -10.95 16.79
N MET A 174 -15.20 -11.59 15.65
CA MET A 174 -14.16 -12.60 15.53
C MET A 174 -12.76 -11.99 15.40
N ILE A 175 -12.62 -10.81 14.82
CA ILE A 175 -11.30 -10.18 14.54
C ILE A 175 -10.37 -10.17 15.77
N PRO A 176 -10.79 -9.77 16.99
CA PRO A 176 -9.90 -9.76 18.15
C PRO A 176 -9.54 -11.16 18.68
N ARG A 177 -10.18 -12.19 18.17
CA ARG A 177 -9.99 -13.59 18.59
C ARG A 177 -9.19 -14.40 17.56
N LEU A 178 -8.81 -13.78 16.45
CA LEU A 178 -7.96 -14.44 15.45
C LEU A 178 -6.62 -14.78 16.06
N GLU A 179 -6.16 -15.99 15.82
CA GLU A 179 -4.88 -16.48 16.26
C GLU A 179 -3.77 -16.17 15.24
N ARG A 180 -2.54 -16.44 15.60
CA ARG A 180 -1.39 -16.26 14.70
C ARG A 180 -1.59 -17.05 13.40
N GLY A 181 -1.45 -16.40 12.27
CA GLY A 181 -1.67 -16.96 10.94
C GLY A 181 -3.12 -16.98 10.50
N GLN A 182 -4.07 -16.68 11.36
CA GLN A 182 -5.47 -16.54 10.97
C GLN A 182 -5.77 -15.14 10.45
N CYS A 183 -6.57 -15.09 9.40
CA CYS A 183 -7.06 -13.81 8.86
C CYS A 183 -8.44 -13.97 8.23
N ILE A 184 -9.14 -12.86 8.10
CA ILE A 184 -10.32 -12.74 7.26
C ILE A 184 -9.89 -12.10 5.95
N LEU A 185 -10.01 -12.83 4.85
CA LEU A 185 -9.87 -12.29 3.50
C LEU A 185 -11.22 -11.76 3.04
N ALA A 186 -11.33 -10.44 2.95
CA ALA A 186 -12.48 -9.78 2.37
C ALA A 186 -12.20 -9.44 0.90
N ILE A 187 -13.08 -9.88 0.01
CA ILE A 187 -13.01 -9.68 -1.44
C ILE A 187 -14.13 -8.75 -1.85
N ASN A 188 -13.82 -7.66 -2.54
CA ASN A 188 -14.85 -6.73 -2.99
C ASN A 188 -15.87 -7.42 -3.92
N GLY A 189 -17.14 -7.27 -3.58
CA GLY A 189 -18.25 -7.84 -4.35
C GLY A 189 -18.44 -9.34 -4.19
N ASP A 190 -17.76 -9.97 -3.24
CA ASP A 190 -17.86 -11.41 -2.96
C ASP A 190 -17.92 -11.66 -1.44
N LYS A 191 -17.96 -12.92 -1.06
CA LYS A 191 -18.00 -13.37 0.34
C LYS A 191 -16.65 -13.20 1.00
N ASN A 192 -16.67 -12.89 2.29
CA ASN A 192 -15.48 -12.97 3.12
C ASN A 192 -15.13 -14.44 3.43
N VAL A 193 -13.84 -14.73 3.53
CA VAL A 193 -13.33 -16.07 3.82
C VAL A 193 -12.36 -16.00 4.99
N THR A 194 -12.58 -16.82 6.01
CA THR A 194 -11.59 -17.02 7.08
C THR A 194 -10.53 -18.00 6.61
N LEU A 195 -9.27 -17.62 6.71
CA LEU A 195 -8.13 -18.40 6.26
C LEU A 195 -7.16 -18.67 7.41
N GLN A 196 -6.46 -19.80 7.32
CA GLN A 196 -5.23 -20.07 8.04
C GLN A 196 -4.08 -19.98 7.04
N VAL A 197 -3.14 -19.07 7.27
CA VAL A 197 -1.91 -18.98 6.49
C VAL A 197 -0.94 -20.05 6.99
N GLU A 198 -0.64 -21.00 6.15
CA GLU A 198 0.37 -22.02 6.42
C GLU A 198 1.69 -21.59 5.78
N VAL A 199 2.77 -21.76 6.51
CA VAL A 199 4.13 -21.45 6.05
C VAL A 199 5.02 -22.66 6.27
N THR A 200 5.93 -22.89 5.36
CA THR A 200 6.92 -23.96 5.47
C THR A 200 8.00 -23.64 6.50
N ASP A 201 8.71 -24.65 6.99
CA ASP A 201 9.86 -24.44 7.88
C ASP A 201 10.97 -23.59 7.24
N GLU A 202 11.11 -23.64 5.92
CA GLU A 202 12.06 -22.84 5.16
C GLU A 202 11.65 -21.36 5.17
N GLU A 203 10.40 -21.05 4.90
CA GLU A 203 9.85 -19.71 4.99
C GLU A 203 9.97 -19.15 6.41
N LEU A 204 9.65 -19.96 7.43
CA LEU A 204 9.85 -19.57 8.83
C LEU A 204 11.30 -19.24 9.15
N ARG A 205 12.28 -19.91 8.54
CA ARG A 205 13.72 -19.60 8.73
C ARG A 205 14.11 -18.31 8.00
N MET A 206 13.59 -18.11 6.78
CA MET A 206 13.89 -16.91 5.97
C MET A 206 13.27 -15.65 6.58
N PHE A 207 12.05 -15.76 7.09
CA PHE A 207 11.29 -14.64 7.66
C PHE A 207 11.36 -14.59 9.21
N LYS A 208 12.41 -15.12 9.79
CA LYS A 208 12.74 -14.97 11.22
C LYS A 208 13.16 -13.54 11.53
N GLY A 209 12.29 -12.59 11.25
CA GLY A 209 12.51 -11.19 11.53
C GLY A 209 11.35 -10.63 12.31
N GLY A 210 11.63 -10.06 13.44
CA GLY A 210 10.65 -9.40 14.26
C GLY A 210 10.40 -10.18 15.56
N VAL A 211 11.32 -10.08 16.45
CA VAL A 211 11.11 -10.24 17.89
C VAL A 211 10.72 -8.89 18.42
#